data_b5e57cb142000a0231af6f4b74b37c39
#
_entry.id   b5e57cb142000a0231af6f4b74b37c39
#
_cell.length_a   1.000
_cell.length_b   1.000
_cell.length_c   1.000
_cell.angle_alpha   90.00
_cell.angle_beta   90.00
_cell.angle_gamma   90.00
#
_symmetry.space_group_name_H-M   'P 1'
#
loop_
_entity.id
_entity.type
_entity.pdbx_description
1 polymer ?
#
loop_
_entity_poly.entity_id
_entity_poly.type
_entity_poly.pdbx_seq_one_letter_code
_entity_poly.pdbx_strand_id
1 'polypeptide(L)'
;MRTYDLPTLKRSTVRFDRLLNLVNDATADNNYPSFDVERTGENRYLLSLALAGFTPEEIALTAEQSALTVEGRKARNEDRDYLHQGISMRSFRRVFNLSEHMQVKDATFDNGLLKIVLMQDMPEAMKPRRIAIAGTGNKNQKTENTQAA
;
A
#
# COMPACT_ATOMS: atom_id res chain seq x y z
N MET A 1 -11.52 8.32 28.14
CA MET A 1 -11.06 7.15 27.39
C MET A 1 -12.09 6.85 26.31
N ARG A 2 -11.79 7.21 25.08
CA ARG A 2 -12.67 6.81 23.97
C ARG A 2 -12.18 5.48 23.45
N THR A 3 -12.88 4.43 23.78
CA THR A 3 -12.76 3.12 23.14
C THR A 3 -13.32 3.26 21.72
N TYR A 4 -12.46 3.18 20.73
CA TYR A 4 -12.91 3.01 19.36
C TYR A 4 -13.34 1.55 19.19
N ASP A 5 -14.63 1.31 19.29
CA ASP A 5 -15.20 0.07 18.81
C ASP A 5 -14.97 -0.05 17.32
N LEU A 6 -14.29 -1.09 16.92
CA LEU A 6 -14.04 -1.47 15.52
C LEU A 6 -15.02 -2.59 15.10
N PRO A 7 -16.32 -2.30 14.89
CA PRO A 7 -17.29 -3.37 14.59
C PRO A 7 -17.36 -3.78 13.11
N THR A 8 -16.58 -3.17 12.23
CA THR A 8 -16.82 -3.32 10.78
C THR A 8 -15.74 -4.07 10.01
N LEU A 9 -14.76 -4.65 10.71
CA LEU A 9 -13.62 -5.33 10.07
C LEU A 9 -13.85 -6.82 9.75
N LYS A 10 -15.07 -7.35 9.93
CA LYS A 10 -15.33 -8.78 9.79
C LYS A 10 -15.63 -9.29 8.38
N ARG A 11 -15.54 -8.50 7.33
CA ARG A 11 -15.97 -8.92 5.98
C ARG A 11 -14.90 -9.00 4.89
N SER A 12 -13.62 -8.94 5.23
CA SER A 12 -12.59 -9.12 4.21
C SER A 12 -11.34 -9.78 4.78
N THR A 13 -11.51 -10.97 5.35
CA THR A 13 -10.49 -11.64 6.16
C THR A 13 -9.27 -12.12 5.40
N VAL A 14 -9.35 -12.36 4.11
CA VAL A 14 -8.23 -12.98 3.35
C VAL A 14 -7.26 -11.97 2.74
N ARG A 15 -7.69 -10.72 2.54
CA ARG A 15 -6.85 -9.67 1.94
C ARG A 15 -6.28 -8.68 2.95
N PHE A 16 -6.83 -8.64 4.15
CA PHE A 16 -6.46 -7.69 5.19
C PHE A 16 -5.22 -8.14 5.98
N ASP A 17 -5.03 -9.45 6.17
CA ASP A 17 -3.88 -10.00 6.91
C ASP A 17 -2.52 -9.63 6.29
N ARG A 18 -2.47 -9.44 4.98
CA ARG A 18 -1.24 -9.03 4.29
C ARG A 18 -0.92 -7.53 4.43
N LEU A 19 -1.95 -6.71 4.64
CA LEU A 19 -1.79 -5.27 4.96
C LEU A 19 -1.50 -5.04 6.45
N LEU A 20 -1.91 -5.95 7.32
CA LEU A 20 -1.62 -5.88 8.75
C LEU A 20 -0.13 -5.95 9.06
N ASN A 21 0.67 -6.56 8.21
CA ASN A 21 2.13 -6.54 8.36
C ASN A 21 2.71 -5.13 8.24
N LEU A 22 2.09 -4.27 7.42
CA LEU A 22 2.47 -2.84 7.35
C LEU A 22 2.08 -2.09 8.62
N VAL A 23 0.99 -2.50 9.28
CA VAL A 23 0.45 -1.84 10.48
C VAL A 23 1.08 -2.40 11.75
N ASN A 24 1.43 -3.68 11.80
CA ASN A 24 2.04 -4.31 12.97
C ASN A 24 3.45 -3.79 13.28
N ASP A 25 4.20 -3.37 12.27
CA ASP A 25 5.46 -2.66 12.48
C ASP A 25 5.28 -1.28 13.12
N ALA A 26 4.06 -0.76 13.16
CA ALA A 26 3.74 0.53 13.76
C ALA A 26 3.64 0.49 15.30
N THR A 27 3.58 -0.69 15.91
CA THR A 27 3.46 -0.84 17.38
C THR A 27 4.80 -0.91 18.11
N ALA A 28 5.91 -0.95 17.38
CA ALA A 28 7.24 -0.85 17.98
C ALA A 28 7.52 0.60 18.43
N ASP A 29 8.30 0.76 19.48
CA ASP A 29 8.67 2.04 20.12
C ASP A 29 9.28 3.11 19.19
N ASN A 30 9.38 2.84 17.91
CA ASN A 30 9.97 3.70 16.90
C ASN A 30 8.97 4.06 15.79
N ASN A 31 7.81 4.57 16.18
CA ASN A 31 6.72 4.94 15.26
C ASN A 31 6.96 6.27 14.52
N TYR A 32 8.22 6.58 14.20
CA TYR A 32 8.56 7.76 13.42
C TYR A 32 9.10 7.37 12.03
N PRO A 33 8.64 8.04 10.98
CA PRO A 33 7.52 8.99 10.94
C PRO A 33 6.15 8.31 11.05
N SER A 34 5.16 9.06 11.52
CA SER A 34 3.75 8.62 11.52
C SER A 34 3.27 8.44 10.10
N PHE A 35 2.45 7.43 9.88
CA PHE A 35 1.92 7.12 8.55
C PHE A 35 0.49 6.59 8.62
N ASP A 36 -0.23 6.76 7.52
CA ASP A 36 -1.56 6.22 7.29
C ASP A 36 -1.55 5.32 6.06
N VAL A 37 -2.36 4.29 6.08
CA VAL A 37 -2.64 3.45 4.90
C VAL A 37 -4.13 3.50 4.62
N GLU A 38 -4.48 4.00 3.46
CA GLU A 38 -5.86 4.14 3.00
C GLU A 38 -6.11 3.23 1.79
N ARG A 39 -7.27 2.58 1.78
CA ARG A 39 -7.74 1.89 0.57
C ARG A 39 -8.52 2.90 -0.28
N THR A 40 -8.01 3.22 -1.45
CA THR A 40 -8.64 4.18 -2.37
C THR A 40 -9.41 3.51 -3.51
N GLY A 41 -9.28 2.21 -3.66
CA GLY A 41 -9.95 1.41 -4.67
C GLY A 41 -9.81 -0.08 -4.41
N GLU A 42 -10.30 -0.91 -5.29
CA GLU A 42 -10.31 -2.37 -5.12
C GLU A 42 -8.91 -2.95 -4.95
N ASN A 43 -7.96 -2.48 -5.76
CA ASN A 43 -6.55 -2.90 -5.72
C ASN A 43 -5.61 -1.70 -5.57
N ARG A 44 -6.09 -0.61 -5.01
CA ARG A 44 -5.37 0.65 -4.91
C ARG A 44 -5.31 1.14 -3.48
N TYR A 45 -4.11 1.50 -3.06
CA TYR A 45 -3.83 1.96 -1.70
C TYR A 45 -3.03 3.25 -1.74
N LEU A 46 -3.20 4.06 -0.72
CA LEU A 46 -2.45 5.28 -0.50
C LEU A 46 -1.73 5.17 0.83
N LEU A 47 -0.40 5.21 0.78
CA LEU A 47 0.46 5.31 1.95
C LEU A 47 0.86 6.76 2.12
N SER A 48 0.53 7.36 3.25
CA SER A 48 0.85 8.76 3.56
C SER A 48 1.76 8.82 4.78
N LEU A 49 2.91 9.49 4.65
CA LEU A 49 3.84 9.72 5.75
C LEU A 49 3.87 11.20 6.12
N ALA A 50 3.81 11.48 7.42
CA ALA A 50 3.91 12.85 7.93
C ALA A 50 5.39 13.25 8.05
N LEU A 51 5.86 14.07 7.12
CA LEU A 51 7.24 14.53 7.02
C LEU A 51 7.31 16.06 7.09
N ALA A 52 6.75 16.61 8.17
CA ALA A 52 6.80 18.05 8.41
C ALA A 52 8.26 18.54 8.52
N GLY A 53 8.56 19.60 7.80
CA GLY A 53 9.89 20.23 7.79
C GLY A 53 10.91 19.58 6.85
N PHE A 54 10.57 18.51 6.14
CA PHE A 54 11.41 17.93 5.09
C PHE A 54 11.16 18.63 3.74
N THR A 55 12.19 18.62 2.91
CA THR A 55 12.08 18.98 1.50
C THR A 55 12.14 17.72 0.64
N PRO A 56 11.65 17.76 -0.61
CA PRO A 56 11.71 16.58 -1.48
C PRO A 56 13.12 16.03 -1.67
N GLU A 57 14.14 16.88 -1.66
CA GLU A 57 15.54 16.51 -1.85
C GLU A 57 16.12 15.75 -0.65
N GLU A 58 15.50 15.89 0.51
CA GLU A 58 15.89 15.20 1.75
C GLU A 58 15.26 13.81 1.87
N ILE A 59 14.35 13.46 0.94
CA ILE A 59 13.59 12.21 0.95
C ILE A 59 14.03 11.32 -0.19
N ALA A 60 14.32 10.06 0.12
CA ALA A 60 14.62 9.04 -0.88
C ALA A 60 13.65 7.87 -0.76
N LEU A 61 13.16 7.41 -1.90
CA LEU A 61 12.31 6.23 -2.04
C LEU A 61 13.03 5.17 -2.85
N THR A 62 13.07 3.96 -2.34
CA THR A 62 13.61 2.80 -3.04
C THR A 62 12.63 1.64 -2.96
N ALA A 63 12.20 1.15 -4.11
CA ALA A 63 11.35 -0.03 -4.20
C ALA A 63 12.17 -1.19 -4.75
N GLU A 64 12.29 -2.25 -3.98
CA GLU A 64 13.00 -3.47 -4.36
C GLU A 64 12.13 -4.69 -4.07
N GLN A 65 11.84 -5.48 -5.09
CA GLN A 65 11.02 -6.68 -4.96
C GLN A 65 9.71 -6.41 -4.19
N SER A 66 9.64 -6.87 -2.95
CA SER A 66 8.48 -6.69 -2.07
C SER A 66 8.75 -5.72 -0.90
N ALA A 67 9.76 -4.86 -1.03
CA ALA A 67 10.09 -3.88 0.01
C ALA A 67 10.10 -2.46 -0.56
N LEU A 68 9.47 -1.54 0.15
CA LEU A 68 9.55 -0.11 -0.08
C LEU A 68 10.34 0.52 1.07
N THR A 69 11.48 1.08 0.76
CA THR A 69 12.30 1.81 1.72
C THR A 69 12.08 3.31 1.56
N VAL A 70 11.74 3.97 2.64
CA VAL A 70 11.61 5.42 2.73
C VAL A 70 12.70 5.93 3.65
N GLU A 71 13.55 6.79 3.15
CA GLU A 71 14.62 7.42 3.92
C GLU A 71 14.45 8.94 3.92
N GLY A 72 14.59 9.53 5.09
CA GLY A 72 14.68 10.97 5.25
C GLY A 72 16.01 11.34 5.87
N ARG A 73 16.72 12.28 5.28
CA ARG A 73 17.98 12.80 5.80
C ARG A 73 17.81 14.25 6.18
N LYS A 74 18.04 14.54 7.46
CA LYS A 74 17.96 15.88 7.99
C LYS A 74 19.32 16.26 8.59
N ALA A 75 19.85 17.40 8.18
CA ALA A 75 21.02 17.97 8.82
C ALA A 75 20.70 18.36 10.27
N ARG A 76 21.54 17.97 11.21
CA ARG A 76 21.43 18.44 12.59
C ARG A 76 21.71 19.93 12.63
N ASN A 77 20.74 20.67 13.12
CA ASN A 77 20.91 22.10 13.40
C ASN A 77 21.20 22.26 14.90
N GLU A 78 22.48 22.25 15.25
CA GLU A 78 22.93 22.30 16.65
C GLU A 78 22.79 23.70 17.30
N ASP A 79 22.49 24.72 16.46
CA ASP A 79 22.41 26.11 16.90
C ASP A 79 21.02 26.53 17.40
N ARG A 80 20.07 25.61 17.48
CA ARG A 80 18.71 25.92 17.94
C ARG A 80 18.49 25.52 19.39
N ASP A 81 18.12 26.49 20.19
CA ASP A 81 17.75 26.30 21.60
C ASP A 81 16.23 26.20 21.73
N TYR A 82 15.71 24.96 21.77
CA TYR A 82 14.30 24.73 21.94
C TYR A 82 13.90 24.68 23.40
N LEU A 83 12.95 25.51 23.80
CA LEU A 83 12.31 25.39 25.12
C LEU A 83 11.41 24.14 25.17
N HIS A 84 10.83 23.78 24.03
CA HIS A 84 10.05 22.56 23.84
C HIS A 84 10.16 22.12 22.38
N GLN A 85 10.44 20.86 22.16
CA GLN A 85 10.50 20.30 20.81
C GLN A 85 9.56 19.09 20.69
N GLY A 86 8.38 19.32 20.13
CA GLY A 86 7.37 18.29 19.88
C GLY A 86 7.38 17.76 18.45
N ILE A 87 8.02 18.48 17.51
CA ILE A 87 8.11 18.08 16.11
C ILE A 87 9.47 17.39 15.90
N SER A 88 9.43 16.10 15.61
CA SER A 88 10.62 15.34 15.28
C SER A 88 10.98 15.55 13.80
N MET A 89 12.06 16.31 13.58
CA MET A 89 12.68 16.48 12.26
C MET A 89 14.04 15.77 12.26
N ARG A 90 14.00 14.46 12.50
CA ARG A 90 15.21 13.64 12.55
C ARG A 90 15.32 12.76 11.32
N SER A 91 16.54 12.39 10.97
CA SER A 91 16.79 11.40 9.93
C SER A 91 16.18 10.07 10.32
N PHE A 92 15.62 9.38 9.35
CA PHE A 92 14.97 8.08 9.54
C PHE A 92 15.18 7.17 8.33
N ARG A 93 15.01 5.90 8.56
CA ARG A 93 14.88 4.89 7.53
C ARG A 93 13.74 3.96 7.91
N ARG A 94 12.77 3.82 7.05
CA ARG A 94 11.62 2.95 7.28
C ARG A 94 11.44 2.01 6.10
N VAL A 95 11.25 0.73 6.39
CA VAL A 95 11.01 -0.30 5.38
C VAL A 95 9.58 -0.80 5.52
N PHE A 96 8.85 -0.75 4.43
CA PHE A 96 7.50 -1.30 4.32
C PHE A 96 7.56 -2.58 3.50
N ASN A 97 7.14 -3.69 4.09
CA ASN A 97 7.03 -4.95 3.38
C ASN A 97 5.73 -4.96 2.57
N LEU A 98 5.86 -4.95 1.26
CA LEU A 98 4.74 -4.98 0.35
C LEU A 98 4.30 -6.43 0.10
N SER A 99 3.01 -6.64 -0.14
CA SER A 99 2.53 -7.94 -0.57
C SER A 99 3.00 -8.27 -1.99
N GLU A 100 2.98 -9.54 -2.35
CA GLU A 100 3.26 -9.97 -3.72
C GLU A 100 2.38 -9.21 -4.72
N HIS A 101 2.98 -8.86 -5.85
CA HIS A 101 2.31 -8.11 -6.92
C HIS A 101 1.89 -6.67 -6.56
N MET A 102 2.34 -6.15 -5.42
CA MET A 102 2.14 -4.74 -5.11
C MET A 102 3.27 -3.89 -5.69
N GLN A 103 2.89 -2.83 -6.39
CA GLN A 103 3.81 -1.92 -7.06
C GLN A 103 3.57 -0.48 -6.61
N VAL A 104 4.64 0.27 -6.50
CA VAL A 104 4.58 1.72 -6.36
C VAL A 104 4.28 2.32 -7.74
N LYS A 105 3.18 3.05 -7.84
CA LYS A 105 2.76 3.68 -9.10
C LYS A 105 3.15 5.14 -9.17
N ASP A 106 3.06 5.84 -8.06
CA ASP A 106 3.35 7.27 -8.00
C ASP A 106 3.75 7.67 -6.58
N ALA A 107 4.46 8.75 -6.47
CA ALA A 107 4.81 9.37 -5.19
C ALA A 107 4.81 10.89 -5.33
N THR A 108 4.11 11.56 -4.44
CA THR A 108 4.03 13.02 -4.39
C THR A 108 4.32 13.52 -3.00
N PHE A 109 4.95 14.68 -2.90
CA PHE A 109 5.19 15.36 -1.64
C PHE A 109 4.50 16.72 -1.66
N ASP A 110 3.52 16.87 -0.79
CA ASP A 110 2.71 18.08 -0.70
C ASP A 110 2.26 18.35 0.73
N ASN A 111 2.31 19.61 1.14
CA ASN A 111 1.88 20.03 2.48
C ASN A 111 2.51 19.25 3.65
N GLY A 112 3.76 18.83 3.51
CA GLY A 112 4.46 18.04 4.52
C GLY A 112 4.04 16.56 4.57
N LEU A 113 3.25 16.09 3.62
CA LEU A 113 2.85 14.70 3.49
C LEU A 113 3.48 14.06 2.25
N LEU A 114 4.20 12.99 2.45
CA LEU A 114 4.64 12.10 1.38
C LEU A 114 3.52 11.10 1.09
N LYS A 115 2.94 11.19 -0.08
CA LYS A 115 1.85 10.32 -0.54
C LYS A 115 2.37 9.36 -1.59
N ILE A 116 2.25 8.07 -1.33
CA ILE A 116 2.73 7.00 -2.20
C ILE A 116 1.54 6.16 -2.63
N VAL A 117 1.30 6.11 -3.93
CA VAL A 117 0.23 5.30 -4.52
C VAL A 117 0.76 3.90 -4.76
N LEU A 118 0.12 2.93 -4.12
CA LEU A 118 0.39 1.51 -4.29
C LEU A 118 -0.75 0.85 -5.07
N MET A 119 -0.41 -0.03 -5.97
CA MET A 119 -1.36 -0.80 -6.76
C MET A 119 -1.00 -2.27 -6.70
N GLN A 120 -2.00 -3.10 -6.40
CA GLN A 120 -1.85 -4.54 -6.47
C GLN A 120 -2.20 -5.00 -7.87
N ASP A 121 -1.20 -5.47 -8.60
CA ASP A 121 -1.34 -5.99 -9.96
C ASP A 121 -1.38 -7.51 -9.89
N MET A 122 -2.58 -8.07 -9.98
CA MET A 122 -2.75 -9.53 -10.01
C MET A 122 -2.53 -10.03 -11.43
N PRO A 123 -1.60 -10.97 -11.66
CA PRO A 123 -1.47 -11.62 -12.95
C PRO A 123 -2.80 -12.23 -13.40
N GLU A 124 -3.09 -12.20 -14.69
CA GLU A 124 -4.30 -12.80 -15.28
C GLU A 124 -4.53 -14.26 -14.84
N ALA A 125 -3.44 -15.02 -14.65
CA ALA A 125 -3.49 -16.41 -14.16
C ALA A 125 -4.05 -16.54 -12.74
N MET A 126 -3.98 -15.48 -11.91
CA MET A 126 -4.45 -15.48 -10.53
C MET A 126 -5.83 -14.83 -10.36
N LYS A 127 -6.36 -14.22 -11.41
CA LYS A 127 -7.71 -13.65 -11.38
C LYS A 127 -8.74 -14.78 -11.35
N PRO A 128 -9.84 -14.62 -10.60
CA PRO A 128 -10.94 -15.57 -10.64
C PRO A 128 -11.43 -15.73 -12.09
N ARG A 129 -11.41 -16.93 -12.59
CA ARG A 129 -11.92 -17.27 -13.91
C ARG A 129 -13.04 -18.28 -13.80
N ARG A 130 -14.04 -18.13 -14.61
CA ARG A 130 -15.10 -19.11 -14.72
C ARG A 130 -14.61 -20.30 -15.55
N ILE A 131 -14.65 -21.49 -14.98
CA ILE A 131 -14.28 -22.71 -15.67
C ILE A 131 -15.55 -23.31 -16.24
N ALA A 132 -15.57 -23.53 -17.57
CA ALA A 132 -16.65 -24.24 -18.21
C ALA A 132 -16.55 -25.74 -17.89
N ILE A 133 -17.65 -26.31 -17.43
CA ILE A 133 -17.73 -27.74 -17.16
C ILE A 133 -18.18 -28.44 -18.46
N ALA A 134 -17.34 -29.29 -19.02
CA ALA A 134 -17.68 -30.13 -20.11
C ALA A 134 -18.62 -31.24 -19.62
N GLY A 135 -19.89 -31.17 -19.99
CA GLY A 135 -20.84 -32.24 -19.69
C GLY A 135 -20.65 -33.42 -20.64
N THR A 136 -20.65 -34.62 -20.12
CA THR A 136 -20.85 -35.85 -20.91
C THR A 136 -22.33 -35.98 -21.31
N GLY A 137 -22.75 -35.21 -22.26
CA GLY A 137 -24.13 -35.24 -22.66
C GLY A 137 -24.40 -34.58 -24.01
N ASN A 138 -24.57 -35.40 -25.03
CA ASN A 138 -25.13 -35.07 -26.32
C ASN A 138 -24.19 -34.48 -27.39
N LYS A 139 -23.54 -35.41 -28.08
CA LYS A 139 -22.95 -35.21 -29.40
C LYS A 139 -24.06 -35.11 -30.48
N ASN A 140 -24.97 -34.17 -30.40
CA ASN A 140 -25.91 -33.91 -31.49
C ASN A 140 -26.40 -32.46 -31.43
N GLN A 141 -25.49 -31.56 -31.75
CA GLN A 141 -25.88 -30.32 -32.42
C GLN A 141 -24.94 -30.10 -33.60
N LYS A 142 -25.36 -30.69 -34.68
CA LYS A 142 -24.92 -30.32 -36.00
C LYS A 142 -25.31 -28.86 -36.19
N THR A 143 -24.36 -27.99 -36.09
CA THR A 143 -24.51 -26.62 -36.57
C THR A 143 -24.50 -26.72 -38.08
N GLU A 144 -25.66 -26.73 -38.69
CA GLU A 144 -25.79 -26.38 -40.08
C GLU A 144 -25.46 -24.90 -40.21
N ASN A 145 -24.25 -24.59 -40.64
CA ASN A 145 -23.96 -23.32 -41.22
C ASN A 145 -24.69 -23.24 -42.57
N THR A 146 -25.84 -22.64 -42.58
CA THR A 146 -26.43 -22.17 -43.82
C THR A 146 -25.74 -20.88 -44.18
N GLN A 147 -24.72 -20.97 -45.00
CA GLN A 147 -24.22 -19.84 -45.74
C GLN A 147 -25.23 -19.53 -46.84
N ALA A 148 -26.03 -18.50 -46.59
CA ALA A 148 -26.76 -17.85 -47.65
C ALA A 148 -25.77 -16.95 -48.41
N ALA A 149 -25.56 -17.24 -49.66
CA ALA A 149 -24.83 -16.40 -50.59
C ALA A 149 -25.61 -15.09 -50.87
#